data_158e7a91cf9a0065fa708fdd7dc1ce5b
#
_entry.id   158e7a91cf9a0065fa708fdd7dc1ce5b
#
_cell.length_a   1.000
_cell.length_b   1.000
_cell.length_c   1.000
_cell.angle_alpha   90.00
_cell.angle_beta   90.00
_cell.angle_gamma   90.00
#
_symmetry.space_group_name_H-M   'P 1'
#
loop_
_entity.id
_entity.type
_entity.pdbx_description
1 polymer ?
#
loop_
_entity_poly.entity_id
_entity_poly.type
_entity_poly.pdbx_seq_one_letter_code
_entity_poly.pdbx_strand_id
1 'polypeptide(L)'
;MKQIKIFLMALVCLFTQSVMVMADDKPIPPQQLPAAAQQFVKTYFPQNRVVYAEKDWKSYEAMLDNGAKIDFDKKGNWDKVEYKMGAVPAALVPANIATYVQTNFPNTAIIKIDKERYGYEIELANDIDLKFNHAGAIIGYDD
;
A
#
# COMPACT_ATOMS: atom_id res chain seq x y z
N MET A 1 17.72 -25.71 -44.40
CA MET A 1 18.26 -24.40 -43.99
C MET A 1 17.20 -23.31 -43.98
N LYS A 2 16.33 -23.23 -44.96
CA LYS A 2 15.27 -22.19 -44.99
C LYS A 2 14.21 -22.40 -43.89
N GLN A 3 13.96 -23.62 -43.45
CA GLN A 3 12.97 -23.92 -42.40
C GLN A 3 13.41 -23.51 -41.01
N ILE A 4 14.72 -23.52 -40.75
CA ILE A 4 15.28 -23.14 -39.44
C ILE A 4 15.13 -21.64 -39.20
N LYS A 5 15.23 -20.82 -40.26
CA LYS A 5 15.07 -19.36 -40.16
C LYS A 5 13.63 -18.94 -39.86
N ILE A 6 12.67 -19.68 -40.37
CA ILE A 6 11.23 -19.42 -40.09
C ILE A 6 10.87 -19.79 -38.64
N PHE A 7 11.49 -20.85 -38.13
CA PHE A 7 11.26 -21.29 -36.76
C PHE A 7 11.84 -20.30 -35.72
N LEU A 8 12.98 -19.70 -36.03
CA LEU A 8 13.61 -18.70 -35.19
C LEU A 8 12.78 -17.42 -35.11
N MET A 9 12.12 -17.06 -36.22
CA MET A 9 11.31 -15.87 -36.30
C MET A 9 9.99 -16.02 -35.51
N ALA A 10 9.42 -17.22 -35.52
CA ALA A 10 8.23 -17.53 -34.74
C ALA A 10 8.50 -17.51 -33.22
N LEU A 11 9.69 -17.93 -32.80
CA LEU A 11 10.12 -17.92 -31.41
C LEU A 11 10.30 -16.47 -30.87
N VAL A 12 10.81 -15.59 -31.72
CA VAL A 12 10.99 -14.17 -31.35
C VAL A 12 9.64 -13.47 -31.18
N CYS A 13 8.65 -13.81 -32.00
CA CYS A 13 7.30 -13.24 -31.87
C CYS A 13 6.59 -13.70 -30.59
N LEU A 14 6.80 -14.94 -30.18
CA LEU A 14 6.26 -15.46 -28.91
C LEU A 14 6.87 -14.81 -27.68
N PHE A 15 8.14 -14.46 -27.75
CA PHE A 15 8.85 -13.82 -26.64
C PHE A 15 8.39 -12.36 -26.43
N THR A 16 8.08 -11.65 -27.49
CA THR A 16 7.58 -10.27 -27.40
C THR A 16 6.16 -10.17 -26.84
N GLN A 17 5.35 -11.20 -26.99
CA GLN A 17 4.00 -11.20 -26.44
C GLN A 17 3.97 -11.42 -24.91
N SER A 18 4.92 -12.20 -24.37
CA SER A 18 4.98 -12.43 -22.92
C SER A 18 5.46 -11.23 -22.11
N VAL A 19 6.17 -10.28 -22.74
CA VAL A 19 6.64 -9.06 -22.08
C VAL A 19 5.50 -8.03 -21.91
N MET A 20 4.45 -8.07 -22.75
CA MET A 20 3.34 -7.12 -22.69
C MET A 20 2.33 -7.42 -21.58
N VAL A 21 2.32 -8.63 -21.03
CA VAL A 21 1.36 -9.06 -20.00
C VAL A 21 1.80 -8.61 -18.59
N MET A 22 3.06 -8.19 -18.41
CA MET A 22 3.64 -7.83 -17.11
C MET A 22 3.67 -6.32 -16.81
N ALA A 23 2.98 -5.49 -17.60
CA ALA A 23 3.16 -4.03 -17.56
C ALA A 23 2.02 -3.27 -16.88
N ASP A 24 1.30 -3.89 -15.92
CA ASP A 24 0.17 -3.23 -15.26
C ASP A 24 0.63 -2.19 -14.23
N ASP A 25 1.74 -2.42 -13.53
CA ASP A 25 2.29 -1.49 -12.55
C ASP A 25 3.43 -0.70 -13.20
N LYS A 26 3.25 0.61 -13.27
CA LYS A 26 4.23 1.50 -13.91
C LYS A 26 4.86 2.43 -12.88
N PRO A 27 6.20 2.42 -12.74
CA PRO A 27 6.87 3.46 -11.97
C PRO A 27 6.56 4.83 -12.56
N ILE A 28 6.33 5.79 -11.69
CA ILE A 28 6.08 7.18 -12.06
C ILE A 28 6.95 8.10 -11.20
N PRO A 29 7.29 9.30 -11.70
CA PRO A 29 7.90 10.31 -10.83
C PRO A 29 6.96 10.66 -9.67
N PRO A 30 7.49 10.90 -8.45
CA PRO A 30 6.65 11.27 -7.31
C PRO A 30 5.73 12.46 -7.55
N GLN A 31 6.14 13.39 -8.41
CA GLN A 31 5.37 14.58 -8.77
C GLN A 31 4.11 14.25 -9.57
N GLN A 32 4.01 13.05 -10.13
CA GLN A 32 2.84 12.59 -10.86
C GLN A 32 1.78 11.92 -9.98
N LEU A 33 2.05 11.77 -8.68
CA LEU A 33 1.02 11.36 -7.73
C LEU A 33 -0.09 12.43 -7.70
N PRO A 34 -1.35 12.04 -7.48
CA PRO A 34 -2.43 13.00 -7.29
C PRO A 34 -2.09 14.03 -6.21
N ALA A 35 -2.57 15.24 -6.36
CA ALA A 35 -2.30 16.33 -5.40
C ALA A 35 -2.70 15.94 -3.97
N ALA A 36 -3.83 15.24 -3.82
CA ALA A 36 -4.30 14.76 -2.52
C ALA A 36 -3.31 13.79 -1.87
N ALA A 37 -2.69 12.91 -2.68
CA ALA A 37 -1.67 11.97 -2.18
C ALA A 37 -0.41 12.71 -1.73
N GLN A 38 0.04 13.68 -2.51
CA GLN A 38 1.19 14.50 -2.13
C GLN A 38 0.93 15.27 -0.85
N GLN A 39 -0.27 15.85 -0.70
CA GLN A 39 -0.68 16.57 0.49
C GLN A 39 -0.76 15.63 1.71
N PHE A 40 -1.24 14.40 1.53
CA PHE A 40 -1.28 13.39 2.57
C PHE A 40 0.11 13.14 3.16
N VAL A 41 1.11 12.94 2.30
CA VAL A 41 2.48 12.72 2.75
C VAL A 41 3.00 13.91 3.55
N LYS A 42 2.77 15.13 3.08
CA LYS A 42 3.17 16.34 3.79
C LYS A 42 2.52 16.49 5.16
N THR A 43 1.26 16.08 5.26
CA THR A 43 0.48 16.19 6.50
C THR A 43 0.88 15.16 7.54
N TYR A 44 1.03 13.91 7.13
CA TYR A 44 1.21 12.79 8.07
C TYR A 44 2.67 12.33 8.18
N PHE A 45 3.50 12.65 7.20
CA PHE A 45 4.93 12.33 7.19
C PHE A 45 5.74 13.57 6.81
N PRO A 46 5.65 14.64 7.61
CA PRO A 46 6.23 15.94 7.21
C PRO A 46 7.76 15.93 7.10
N GLN A 47 8.43 14.95 7.71
CA GLN A 47 9.89 14.85 7.69
C GLN A 47 10.40 13.87 6.65
N ASN A 48 9.50 13.26 5.88
CA ASN A 48 9.84 12.25 4.91
C ASN A 48 9.39 12.68 3.53
N ARG A 49 9.99 12.04 2.52
CA ARG A 49 9.66 12.30 1.12
C ARG A 49 9.40 11.00 0.40
N VAL A 50 8.67 11.07 -0.70
CA VAL A 50 8.45 9.93 -1.59
C VAL A 50 9.74 9.68 -2.37
N VAL A 51 10.27 8.46 -2.26
CA VAL A 51 11.46 8.02 -3.01
C VAL A 51 11.09 7.11 -4.18
N TYR A 52 9.91 6.53 -4.17
CA TYR A 52 9.41 5.67 -5.24
C TYR A 52 7.90 5.79 -5.32
N ALA A 53 7.35 5.80 -6.54
CA ALA A 53 5.91 5.80 -6.76
C ALA A 53 5.56 4.92 -7.95
N GLU A 54 4.42 4.25 -7.87
CA GLU A 54 3.85 3.42 -8.92
C GLU A 54 2.42 3.83 -9.20
N LYS A 55 1.99 3.54 -10.41
CA LYS A 55 0.60 3.70 -10.83
C LYS A 55 0.12 2.44 -11.52
N ASP A 56 -1.05 1.95 -11.12
CA ASP A 56 -1.80 0.99 -11.91
C ASP A 56 -3.09 1.64 -12.43
N TRP A 57 -3.98 0.85 -13.03
CA TRP A 57 -5.20 1.40 -13.64
C TRP A 57 -6.23 1.91 -12.62
N LYS A 58 -6.12 1.53 -11.34
CA LYS A 58 -7.10 1.88 -10.30
C LYS A 58 -6.50 2.50 -9.05
N SER A 59 -5.18 2.57 -8.93
CA SER A 59 -4.54 3.01 -7.67
C SER A 59 -3.15 3.57 -7.90
N TYR A 60 -2.60 4.14 -6.83
CA TYR A 60 -1.21 4.59 -6.75
C TYR A 60 -0.58 4.01 -5.49
N GLU A 61 0.71 3.76 -5.54
CA GLU A 61 1.50 3.39 -4.37
C GLU A 61 2.67 4.35 -4.23
N ALA A 62 2.96 4.75 -3.00
CA ALA A 62 4.14 5.57 -2.69
C ALA A 62 4.97 4.87 -1.61
N MET A 63 6.30 4.90 -1.79
CA MET A 63 7.24 4.48 -0.78
C MET A 63 8.03 5.70 -0.31
N LEU A 64 8.12 5.87 1.01
CA LEU A 64 8.84 6.98 1.62
C LEU A 64 10.27 6.59 1.98
N ASP A 65 11.11 7.59 2.22
CA ASP A 65 12.52 7.38 2.57
C ASP A 65 12.72 6.68 3.93
N ASN A 66 11.70 6.65 4.78
CA ASN A 66 11.71 5.88 6.03
C ASN A 66 11.24 4.42 5.85
N GLY A 67 10.90 4.00 4.63
CA GLY A 67 10.40 2.67 4.34
C GLY A 67 8.88 2.51 4.45
N ALA A 68 8.14 3.55 4.84
CA ALA A 68 6.69 3.50 4.86
C ALA A 68 6.13 3.36 3.45
N LYS A 69 5.06 2.58 3.32
CA LYS A 69 4.33 2.39 2.06
C LYS A 69 2.91 2.88 2.22
N ILE A 70 2.40 3.56 1.22
CA ILE A 70 1.06 4.11 1.23
C ILE A 70 0.38 3.77 -0.08
N ASP A 71 -0.81 3.16 0.00
CA ASP A 71 -1.66 2.93 -1.16
C ASP A 71 -2.75 4.00 -1.20
N PHE A 72 -2.99 4.53 -2.40
CA PHE A 72 -4.01 5.55 -2.66
C PHE A 72 -4.96 5.07 -3.76
N ASP A 73 -6.21 5.52 -3.71
CA ASP A 73 -7.13 5.34 -4.81
C ASP A 73 -6.78 6.28 -5.98
N LYS A 74 -7.56 6.24 -7.07
CA LYS A 74 -7.36 7.09 -8.25
C LYS A 74 -7.38 8.60 -7.94
N LYS A 75 -8.11 8.98 -6.91
CA LYS A 75 -8.27 10.39 -6.51
C LYS A 75 -7.17 10.85 -5.57
N GLY A 76 -6.34 9.93 -5.10
CA GLY A 76 -5.29 10.23 -4.13
C GLY A 76 -5.73 10.14 -2.67
N ASN A 77 -6.89 9.53 -2.39
CA ASN A 77 -7.31 9.21 -1.02
C ASN A 77 -6.57 7.96 -0.57
N TRP A 78 -6.05 7.97 0.66
CA TRP A 78 -5.32 6.81 1.15
C TRP A 78 -6.24 5.63 1.45
N ASP A 79 -5.76 4.43 1.13
CA ASP A 79 -6.44 3.17 1.42
C ASP A 79 -5.67 2.33 2.44
N LYS A 80 -4.35 2.36 2.39
CA LYS A 80 -3.49 1.58 3.28
C LYS A 80 -2.23 2.34 3.61
N VAL A 81 -1.80 2.27 4.87
CA VAL A 81 -0.50 2.76 5.33
C VAL A 81 0.18 1.63 6.08
N GLU A 82 1.40 1.30 5.67
CA GLU A 82 2.24 0.29 6.31
C GLU A 82 3.59 0.90 6.68
N TYR A 83 3.99 0.73 7.94
CA TYR A 83 5.28 1.19 8.41
C TYR A 83 5.87 0.18 9.41
N LYS A 84 6.57 -0.82 8.87
CA LYS A 84 7.08 -1.94 9.67
C LYS A 84 8.23 -1.56 10.61
N MET A 85 8.95 -0.49 10.30
CA MET A 85 10.10 -0.04 11.09
C MET A 85 9.71 0.88 12.26
N GLY A 86 8.42 1.16 12.43
CA GLY A 86 7.94 2.06 13.46
C GLY A 86 6.46 1.87 13.71
N ALA A 87 5.73 2.97 13.82
CA ALA A 87 4.28 2.96 14.00
C ALA A 87 3.64 3.87 12.96
N VAL A 88 2.46 3.50 12.47
CA VAL A 88 1.68 4.41 11.61
C VAL A 88 1.33 5.67 12.40
N PRO A 89 1.18 6.83 11.73
CA PRO A 89 0.80 8.05 12.43
C PRO A 89 -0.48 7.88 13.23
N ALA A 90 -0.47 8.26 14.50
CA ALA A 90 -1.60 8.09 15.40
C ALA A 90 -2.86 8.80 14.89
N ALA A 91 -2.70 9.91 14.17
CA ALA A 91 -3.82 10.67 13.62
C ALA A 91 -4.62 9.90 12.56
N LEU A 92 -4.06 8.84 11.98
CA LEU A 92 -4.74 7.99 11.00
C LEU A 92 -5.62 6.92 11.64
N VAL A 93 -5.40 6.63 12.93
CA VAL A 93 -6.08 5.54 13.63
C VAL A 93 -7.33 6.12 14.31
N PRO A 94 -8.54 5.62 14.01
CA PRO A 94 -9.73 6.04 14.74
C PRO A 94 -9.57 5.85 16.25
N ALA A 95 -10.10 6.78 17.04
CA ALA A 95 -9.91 6.81 18.49
C ALA A 95 -10.34 5.51 19.19
N ASN A 96 -11.46 4.92 18.76
CA ASN A 96 -11.96 3.67 19.33
C ASN A 96 -10.99 2.51 19.10
N ILE A 97 -10.38 2.45 17.91
CA ILE A 97 -9.41 1.42 17.55
C ILE A 97 -8.14 1.60 18.37
N ALA A 98 -7.65 2.84 18.48
CA ALA A 98 -6.46 3.14 19.27
C ALA A 98 -6.66 2.76 20.73
N THR A 99 -7.82 3.04 21.30
CA THR A 99 -8.16 2.67 22.67
C THR A 99 -8.21 1.16 22.86
N TYR A 100 -8.82 0.44 21.92
CA TYR A 100 -8.88 -1.02 21.96
C TYR A 100 -7.48 -1.63 21.96
N VAL A 101 -6.62 -1.17 21.07
CA VAL A 101 -5.24 -1.67 20.97
C VAL A 101 -4.47 -1.38 22.25
N GLN A 102 -4.57 -0.17 22.77
CA GLN A 102 -3.84 0.23 23.97
C GLN A 102 -4.31 -0.58 25.19
N THR A 103 -5.58 -0.91 25.26
CA THR A 103 -6.16 -1.68 26.39
C THR A 103 -5.78 -3.15 26.31
N ASN A 104 -5.86 -3.75 25.13
CA ASN A 104 -5.71 -5.20 24.97
C ASN A 104 -4.30 -5.62 24.55
N PHE A 105 -3.54 -4.74 23.93
CA PHE A 105 -2.19 -4.98 23.44
C PHE A 105 -1.27 -3.82 23.85
N PRO A 106 -1.08 -3.57 25.14
CA PRO A 106 -0.25 -2.46 25.60
C PRO A 106 1.19 -2.61 25.10
N ASN A 107 1.82 -1.48 24.77
CA ASN A 107 3.20 -1.42 24.29
C ASN A 107 3.43 -2.12 22.94
N THR A 108 2.36 -2.34 22.18
CA THR A 108 2.43 -2.95 20.84
C THR A 108 2.10 -1.89 19.78
N ALA A 109 3.02 -1.64 18.87
CA ALA A 109 2.84 -0.65 17.82
C ALA A 109 1.86 -1.14 16.74
N ILE A 110 1.08 -0.22 16.19
CA ILE A 110 0.29 -0.45 14.98
C ILE A 110 1.22 -0.16 13.80
N ILE A 111 1.51 -1.19 12.99
CA ILE A 111 2.42 -1.07 11.86
C ILE A 111 1.71 -1.02 10.50
N LYS A 112 0.41 -1.30 10.47
CA LYS A 112 -0.39 -1.20 9.25
C LYS A 112 -1.83 -0.84 9.60
N ILE A 113 -2.42 0.03 8.81
CA ILE A 113 -3.85 0.32 8.82
C ILE A 113 -4.36 0.25 7.38
N ASP A 114 -5.40 -0.53 7.18
CA ASP A 114 -6.00 -0.79 5.86
C ASP A 114 -7.50 -0.48 5.94
N LYS A 115 -7.97 0.34 5.01
CA LYS A 115 -9.40 0.62 4.88
C LYS A 115 -10.06 -0.49 4.07
N GLU A 116 -10.99 -1.18 4.71
CA GLU A 116 -11.74 -2.27 4.11
C GLU A 116 -13.21 -1.88 3.93
N ARG A 117 -13.91 -2.64 3.12
CA ARG A 117 -15.34 -2.42 2.91
C ARG A 117 -16.15 -2.50 4.20
N TYR A 118 -15.73 -3.38 5.12
CA TYR A 118 -16.38 -3.56 6.42
C TYR A 118 -15.92 -2.56 7.50
N GLY A 119 -14.81 -1.87 7.28
CA GLY A 119 -14.21 -0.96 8.25
C GLY A 119 -12.71 -0.87 8.10
N TYR A 120 -11.97 -1.45 9.06
CA TYR A 120 -10.51 -1.36 9.09
C TYR A 120 -9.89 -2.69 9.45
N GLU A 121 -8.71 -2.93 8.87
CA GLU A 121 -7.81 -3.99 9.31
C GLU A 121 -6.54 -3.35 9.86
N ILE A 122 -6.13 -3.79 11.04
CA ILE A 122 -4.94 -3.27 11.74
C ILE A 122 -3.96 -4.42 11.93
N GLU A 123 -2.71 -4.23 11.55
CA GLU A 123 -1.63 -5.17 11.87
C GLU A 123 -0.77 -4.59 12.99
N LEU A 124 -0.53 -5.41 14.00
CA LEU A 124 0.32 -5.06 15.14
C LEU A 124 1.75 -5.58 14.92
N ALA A 125 2.70 -4.99 15.63
CA ALA A 125 4.11 -5.37 15.53
C ALA A 125 4.40 -6.81 15.95
N ASN A 126 3.48 -7.46 16.68
CA ASN A 126 3.56 -8.86 17.08
C ASN A 126 2.89 -9.82 16.10
N ASP A 127 2.60 -9.37 14.88
CA ASP A 127 1.97 -10.13 13.78
C ASP A 127 0.50 -10.49 14.01
N ILE A 128 -0.17 -9.86 14.96
CA ILE A 128 -1.62 -10.02 15.15
C ILE A 128 -2.36 -9.03 14.24
N ASP A 129 -3.33 -9.53 13.49
CA ASP A 129 -4.24 -8.73 12.68
C ASP A 129 -5.58 -8.58 13.39
N LEU A 130 -6.06 -7.34 13.47
CA LEU A 130 -7.33 -7.01 14.10
C LEU A 130 -8.27 -6.42 13.05
N LYS A 131 -9.52 -6.85 13.06
CA LYS A 131 -10.55 -6.35 12.15
C LYS A 131 -11.61 -5.58 12.94
N PHE A 132 -11.92 -4.39 12.46
CA PHE A 132 -12.89 -3.49 13.07
C PHE A 132 -13.95 -3.07 12.06
N ASN A 133 -15.18 -2.89 12.50
CA ASN A 133 -16.21 -2.31 11.63
C ASN A 133 -16.03 -0.78 11.53
N HIS A 134 -16.87 -0.10 10.75
CA HIS A 134 -16.78 1.35 10.58
C HIS A 134 -16.99 2.14 11.87
N ALA A 135 -17.71 1.59 12.83
CA ALA A 135 -17.92 2.21 14.14
C ALA A 135 -16.71 2.03 15.08
N GLY A 136 -15.68 1.28 14.66
CA GLY A 136 -14.52 1.00 15.47
C GLY A 136 -14.70 -0.13 16.48
N ALA A 137 -15.70 -0.98 16.28
CA ALA A 137 -15.90 -2.18 17.11
C ALA A 137 -15.13 -3.36 16.51
N ILE A 138 -14.51 -4.14 17.38
CA ILE A 138 -13.78 -5.35 16.97
C ILE A 138 -14.74 -6.39 16.41
N ILE A 139 -14.41 -6.98 15.25
CA ILE A 139 -15.21 -8.02 14.62
C ILE A 139 -14.42 -9.31 14.35
N GLY A 140 -13.11 -9.31 14.55
CA GLY A 140 -12.30 -10.49 14.38
C GLY A 140 -10.82 -10.20 14.59
N TYR A 141 -10.04 -11.27 14.72
CA TYR A 141 -8.59 -11.17 14.74
C TYR A 141 -7.97 -12.45 14.19
N ASP A 142 -6.77 -12.32 13.64
CA ASP A 142 -5.94 -13.43 13.16
C ASP A 142 -4.52 -13.26 13.71
N ASP A 143 -3.83 -14.39 13.89
CA ASP A 143 -2.42 -14.40 14.29
C ASP A 143 -1.52 -15.17 13.31
#